data_35eee0d7e42db2fa4a8e7672dce602d5
#
_entry.id   35eee0d7e42db2fa4a8e7672dce602d5
#
_cell.length_a   1.000
_cell.length_b   1.000
_cell.length_c   1.000
_cell.angle_alpha   90.00
_cell.angle_beta   90.00
_cell.angle_gamma   90.00
#
_symmetry.space_group_name_H-M   'P 1'
#
loop_
_entity.id
_entity.type
_entity.pdbx_description
1 polymer ?
#
loop_
_entity_poly.entity_id
_entity_poly.type
_entity_poly.pdbx_seq_one_letter_code
_entity_poly.pdbx_strand_id
1 'polypeptide(L)'
;MDDLDLVAILDHDLAERRARHHLQITFDRDLFGDQPKLLGELRKRQPGKDAAMLAIDADRDGSIGVHGIHGKSRYRDATDSATTERPRVTETILVLNGPNLNLLGTREPEIYGADTLDDIAEALEARARELSLEIDMRQSNHEGHLLTWMHEAQGSNVKAILLNAGALTHTSVALYDAIKGIKVPVIEVHLSNPLAREEFRHQSFVGRAARGTVSGFGALSYMLALEAAARL
;
A
#
# COMPACT_ATOMS: atom_id res chain seq x y z
N MET A 1 8.63 22.68 16.71
CA MET A 1 8.71 21.21 16.84
C MET A 1 9.80 20.96 17.84
N ASP A 2 9.46 20.36 18.97
CA ASP A 2 10.40 20.17 20.07
C ASP A 2 11.35 19.02 19.74
N ASP A 3 12.62 19.08 20.24
CA ASP A 3 13.66 18.07 19.98
C ASP A 3 13.23 16.62 20.33
N LEU A 4 12.25 16.47 21.21
CA LEU A 4 11.66 15.20 21.61
C LEU A 4 10.77 14.58 20.52
N ASP A 5 10.10 15.40 19.71
CA ASP A 5 9.22 14.93 18.62
C ASP A 5 10.03 14.37 17.45
N LEU A 6 11.20 14.96 17.17
CA LEU A 6 12.09 14.50 16.09
C LEU A 6 12.72 13.14 16.41
N VAL A 7 13.10 12.92 17.68
CA VAL A 7 13.68 11.65 18.15
C VAL A 7 12.60 10.55 18.13
N ALA A 8 11.34 10.85 18.47
CA ALA A 8 10.23 9.91 18.41
C ALA A 8 9.89 9.50 16.97
N ILE A 9 9.93 10.43 16.01
CA ILE A 9 9.72 10.16 14.58
C ILE A 9 10.82 9.28 14.02
N LEU A 10 12.09 9.55 14.37
CA LEU A 10 13.23 8.72 13.94
C LEU A 10 13.17 7.30 14.54
N ASP A 11 12.80 7.16 15.82
CA ASP A 11 12.68 5.84 16.47
C ASP A 11 11.52 5.01 15.86
N HIS A 12 10.41 5.64 15.46
CA HIS A 12 9.28 4.96 14.81
C HIS A 12 9.65 4.52 13.38
N ASP A 13 10.26 5.40 12.59
CA ASP A 13 10.65 5.11 11.20
C ASP A 13 11.76 4.04 11.11
N LEU A 14 12.70 4.03 12.08
CA LEU A 14 13.73 3.01 12.20
C LEU A 14 13.18 1.65 12.66
N ALA A 15 12.10 1.61 13.43
CA ALA A 15 11.47 0.36 13.86
C ALA A 15 10.75 -0.34 12.69
N GLU A 16 10.09 0.41 11.81
CA GLU A 16 9.42 -0.14 10.63
C GLU A 16 10.37 -0.56 9.51
N ARG A 17 11.53 0.08 9.40
CA ARG A 17 12.52 -0.17 8.31
C ARG A 17 13.60 -1.21 8.64
N ARG A 18 13.53 -1.92 9.75
CA ARG A 18 14.51 -2.93 10.19
C ARG A 18 14.77 -4.10 9.22
N ALA A 19 14.02 -4.21 8.13
CA ALA A 19 14.10 -5.33 7.18
C ALA A 19 14.90 -5.04 5.90
N ARG A 20 15.50 -3.86 5.67
CA ARG A 20 16.19 -3.56 4.41
C ARG A 20 17.63 -3.10 4.66
N HIS A 21 18.57 -3.82 4.06
CA HIS A 21 19.99 -3.53 4.04
C HIS A 21 20.30 -2.16 3.39
N HIS A 22 21.14 -1.36 4.04
CA HIS A 22 21.67 -0.07 3.61
C HIS A 22 20.65 1.09 3.65
N LEU A 23 20.51 1.68 4.83
CA LEU A 23 19.88 2.97 5.00
C LEU A 23 21.00 4.04 5.02
N GLN A 24 21.08 4.84 3.97
CA GLN A 24 21.89 6.06 3.98
C GLN A 24 20.95 7.23 4.30
N ILE A 25 21.11 7.83 5.48
CA ILE A 25 20.35 9.00 5.89
C ILE A 25 21.28 10.21 5.68
N THR A 26 20.90 11.07 4.73
CA THR A 26 21.60 12.33 4.48
C THR A 26 20.80 13.45 5.15
N PHE A 27 21.42 14.18 6.06
CA PHE A 27 20.81 15.35 6.69
C PHE A 27 21.27 16.61 5.98
N ASP A 28 20.31 17.45 5.61
CA ASP A 28 20.59 18.77 5.04
C ASP A 28 20.91 19.73 6.19
N ARG A 29 22.12 20.29 6.15
CA ARG A 29 22.66 21.19 7.17
C ARG A 29 21.88 22.50 7.27
N ASP A 30 21.29 22.94 6.15
CA ASP A 30 20.57 24.23 6.09
C ASP A 30 19.20 24.15 6.77
N LEU A 31 18.63 22.92 6.96
CA LEU A 31 17.35 22.71 7.62
C LEU A 31 17.44 22.60 9.15
N PHE A 32 18.59 22.18 9.72
CA PHE A 32 18.70 21.82 11.14
C PHE A 32 19.73 22.64 11.95
N GLY A 33 20.51 23.50 11.32
CA GLY A 33 21.54 24.30 11.99
C GLY A 33 22.66 23.46 12.64
N ASP A 34 23.58 24.12 13.33
CA ASP A 34 24.71 23.47 14.03
C ASP A 34 24.21 22.94 15.40
N GLN A 35 23.72 21.69 15.45
CA GLN A 35 23.17 21.05 16.67
C GLN A 35 24.12 19.95 17.21
N PRO A 36 25.26 20.29 17.86
CA PRO A 36 26.21 19.31 18.39
C PRO A 36 25.64 18.46 19.53
N LYS A 37 24.56 18.88 20.19
CA LYS A 37 23.91 18.15 21.27
C LYS A 37 23.18 16.89 20.79
N LEU A 38 22.51 16.95 19.62
CA LEU A 38 21.77 15.82 19.07
C LEU A 38 22.68 14.64 18.72
N LEU A 39 23.85 14.92 18.14
CA LEU A 39 24.90 13.91 17.87
C LEU A 39 25.43 13.26 19.15
N GLY A 40 25.52 14.03 20.25
CA GLY A 40 25.95 13.53 21.56
C GLY A 40 24.94 12.56 22.18
N GLU A 41 23.68 12.78 22.01
CA GLU A 41 22.61 11.92 22.53
C GLU A 41 22.47 10.61 21.75
N LEU A 42 22.61 10.66 20.41
CA LEU A 42 22.61 9.45 19.56
C LEU A 42 23.80 8.53 19.86
N ARG A 43 24.97 9.08 20.19
CA ARG A 43 26.14 8.31 20.60
C ARG A 43 26.02 7.63 21.97
N LYS A 44 25.19 8.14 22.89
CA LYS A 44 25.02 7.62 24.25
C LYS A 44 24.05 6.44 24.37
N ARG A 45 23.19 6.21 23.38
CA ARG A 45 22.27 5.08 23.40
C ARG A 45 23.03 3.81 23.03
N GLN A 46 23.33 2.95 23.99
CA GLN A 46 23.89 1.62 23.75
C GLN A 46 22.78 0.72 23.15
N PRO A 47 23.06 0.05 22.02
CA PRO A 47 22.12 -0.91 21.46
C PRO A 47 21.98 -2.12 22.38
N GLY A 48 20.75 -2.68 22.49
CA GLY A 48 20.51 -3.97 23.15
C GLY A 48 21.31 -5.10 22.50
N LYS A 49 21.45 -6.24 23.19
CA LYS A 49 22.37 -7.35 22.84
C LYS A 49 22.27 -7.90 21.41
N ASP A 50 21.23 -7.54 20.65
CA ASP A 50 20.97 -8.03 19.28
C ASP A 50 20.99 -6.92 18.21
N ALA A 51 21.51 -5.73 18.51
CA ALA A 51 21.54 -4.60 17.58
C ALA A 51 22.91 -4.52 16.88
N ALA A 52 22.90 -4.39 15.55
CA ALA A 52 24.10 -4.14 14.77
C ALA A 52 24.72 -2.80 15.18
N MET A 53 26.05 -2.76 15.36
CA MET A 53 26.79 -1.56 15.73
C MET A 53 26.82 -0.63 14.52
N LEU A 54 26.36 0.61 14.69
CA LEU A 54 26.38 1.66 13.67
C LEU A 54 27.61 2.55 13.89
N ALA A 55 28.41 2.75 12.86
CA ALA A 55 29.46 3.79 12.84
C ALA A 55 28.88 5.05 12.19
N ILE A 56 29.12 6.18 12.85
CA ILE A 56 28.68 7.50 12.36
C ILE A 56 29.98 8.27 12.05
N ASP A 57 30.20 8.56 10.78
CA ASP A 57 31.32 9.35 10.31
C ASP A 57 30.81 10.66 9.70
N ALA A 58 31.54 11.75 9.94
CA ALA A 58 31.26 13.05 9.34
C ALA A 58 32.33 13.34 8.29
N ASP A 59 31.93 13.58 7.07
CA ASP A 59 32.81 13.96 5.99
C ASP A 59 33.19 15.44 6.05
N ARG A 60 34.30 15.81 5.37
CA ARG A 60 34.83 17.18 5.37
C ARG A 60 33.90 18.23 4.75
N ASP A 61 32.93 17.81 3.98
CA ASP A 61 31.89 18.65 3.37
C ASP A 61 30.68 18.88 4.28
N GLY A 62 30.66 18.25 5.48
CA GLY A 62 29.61 18.39 6.47
C GLY A 62 28.47 17.37 6.31
N SER A 63 28.57 16.40 5.42
CA SER A 63 27.67 15.26 5.36
C SER A 63 27.97 14.25 6.45
N ILE A 64 26.92 13.56 6.96
CA ILE A 64 27.03 12.54 8.00
C ILE A 64 26.63 11.20 7.40
N GLY A 65 27.59 10.27 7.36
CA GLY A 65 27.36 8.89 6.94
C GLY A 65 27.13 7.95 8.13
N VAL A 66 26.16 7.07 8.05
CA VAL A 66 25.89 6.02 9.03
C VAL A 66 26.15 4.66 8.39
N HIS A 67 27.15 3.93 8.88
CA HIS A 67 27.54 2.63 8.34
C HIS A 67 27.34 1.51 9.36
N GLY A 68 26.79 0.38 8.91
CA GLY A 68 26.71 -0.83 9.73
C GLY A 68 28.05 -1.59 9.74
N ILE A 69 28.63 -1.83 10.92
CA ILE A 69 29.84 -2.63 11.06
C ILE A 69 29.44 -4.10 11.21
N HIS A 70 29.74 -4.93 10.21
CA HIS A 70 29.62 -6.38 10.30
C HIS A 70 30.84 -6.95 11.03
N GLY A 71 30.61 -7.62 12.17
CA GLY A 71 31.61 -8.44 12.82
C GLY A 71 32.06 -9.57 11.89
N LYS A 72 33.37 -9.78 11.72
CA LYS A 72 33.94 -10.88 10.94
C LYS A 72 33.51 -12.22 11.53
N SER A 73 32.52 -12.84 10.93
CA SER A 73 32.25 -14.27 11.13
C SER A 73 33.23 -15.07 10.29
N ARG A 74 33.89 -16.05 10.94
CA ARG A 74 34.83 -16.98 10.29
C ARG A 74 34.08 -17.79 9.24
N TYR A 75 34.50 -17.61 8.00
CA TYR A 75 34.00 -18.37 6.84
C TYR A 75 34.28 -19.86 7.08
N ARG A 76 33.26 -20.71 7.16
CA ARG A 76 33.34 -22.15 6.91
C ARG A 76 32.80 -22.38 5.51
N ASP A 77 33.69 -22.85 4.62
CA ASP A 77 33.26 -23.44 3.37
C ASP A 77 32.34 -24.63 3.67
N ALA A 78 31.08 -24.48 3.38
CA ALA A 78 30.15 -25.57 3.20
C ALA A 78 29.52 -25.39 1.82
N THR A 79 29.98 -26.19 0.88
CA THR A 79 29.27 -26.47 -0.37
C THR A 79 27.97 -27.18 -0.01
N ASP A 80 26.99 -26.42 0.39
CA ASP A 80 25.62 -26.89 0.49
C ASP A 80 24.76 -25.99 -0.38
N SER A 81 24.24 -26.59 -1.47
CA SER A 81 23.37 -25.97 -2.45
C SER A 81 21.97 -25.74 -1.82
N ALA A 82 21.90 -24.93 -0.77
CA ALA A 82 20.67 -24.38 -0.31
C ALA A 82 20.29 -23.23 -1.27
N THR A 83 19.37 -23.50 -2.13
CA THR A 83 18.66 -22.51 -2.93
C THR A 83 18.11 -21.45 -1.95
N THR A 84 18.82 -20.33 -1.84
CA THR A 84 18.35 -19.19 -1.05
C THR A 84 17.14 -18.64 -1.78
N GLU A 85 15.95 -19.14 -1.47
CA GLU A 85 14.71 -18.49 -1.89
C GLU A 85 14.75 -17.07 -1.31
N ARG A 86 14.88 -16.09 -2.19
CA ARG A 86 14.62 -14.70 -1.81
C ARG A 86 13.22 -14.66 -1.23
N PRO A 87 12.96 -13.98 -0.10
CA PRO A 87 11.60 -13.83 0.40
C PRO A 87 10.75 -13.31 -0.77
N ARG A 88 9.76 -14.09 -1.18
CA ARG A 88 8.78 -13.66 -2.18
C ARG A 88 8.04 -12.49 -1.57
N VAL A 89 8.24 -11.30 -2.11
CA VAL A 89 7.40 -10.15 -1.77
C VAL A 89 6.01 -10.49 -2.31
N THR A 90 5.07 -10.76 -1.43
CA THR A 90 3.69 -11.09 -1.80
C THR A 90 3.08 -9.88 -2.50
N GLU A 91 2.55 -10.06 -3.71
CA GLU A 91 1.88 -9.00 -4.45
C GLU A 91 0.54 -8.66 -3.79
N THR A 92 0.20 -7.38 -3.77
CA THR A 92 -1.02 -6.87 -3.12
C THR A 92 -2.07 -6.51 -4.16
N ILE A 93 -3.32 -6.87 -3.90
CA ILE A 93 -4.49 -6.33 -4.61
C ILE A 93 -5.07 -5.21 -3.74
N LEU A 94 -5.06 -3.99 -4.27
CA LEU A 94 -5.66 -2.84 -3.61
C LEU A 94 -7.15 -2.75 -3.98
N VAL A 95 -8.02 -2.83 -2.98
CA VAL A 95 -9.48 -2.77 -3.16
C VAL A 95 -9.98 -1.42 -2.67
N LEU A 96 -10.44 -0.58 -3.58
CA LEU A 96 -10.92 0.77 -3.29
C LEU A 96 -12.44 0.86 -3.39
N ASN A 97 -13.06 1.30 -2.32
CA ASN A 97 -14.50 1.45 -2.20
C ASN A 97 -14.88 2.92 -2.03
N GLY A 98 -15.75 3.41 -2.87
CA GLY A 98 -16.23 4.78 -2.92
C GLY A 98 -17.41 5.07 -1.98
N PRO A 99 -18.10 6.21 -2.21
CA PRO A 99 -19.17 6.70 -1.34
C PRO A 99 -20.29 5.71 -1.10
N ASN A 100 -20.77 5.72 0.16
CA ASN A 100 -21.90 4.95 0.68
C ASN A 100 -21.69 3.42 0.75
N LEU A 101 -20.56 2.89 0.33
CA LEU A 101 -20.30 1.45 0.42
C LEU A 101 -20.07 1.01 1.88
N ASN A 102 -19.70 1.92 2.77
CA ASN A 102 -19.70 1.69 4.22
C ASN A 102 -21.09 1.37 4.82
N LEU A 103 -22.18 1.55 4.03
CA LEU A 103 -23.55 1.26 4.45
C LEU A 103 -24.06 -0.08 3.92
N LEU A 104 -23.21 -0.89 3.27
CA LEU A 104 -23.58 -2.24 2.81
C LEU A 104 -24.07 -3.10 3.98
N GLY A 105 -24.98 -4.02 3.69
CA GLY A 105 -25.67 -4.85 4.68
C GLY A 105 -26.85 -4.17 5.38
N THR A 106 -26.88 -2.81 5.40
CA THR A 106 -28.00 -2.07 6.01
C THR A 106 -28.81 -1.26 4.99
N ARG A 107 -28.22 -0.93 3.84
CA ARG A 107 -28.83 -0.11 2.79
C ARG A 107 -29.29 -0.97 1.64
N GLU A 108 -30.61 -0.88 1.28
CA GLU A 108 -31.22 -1.47 0.07
C GLU A 108 -30.75 -2.93 -0.19
N PRO A 109 -30.98 -3.87 0.78
CA PRO A 109 -30.46 -5.24 0.64
C PRO A 109 -31.03 -5.98 -0.58
N GLU A 110 -32.18 -5.58 -1.08
CA GLU A 110 -32.80 -6.09 -2.32
C GLU A 110 -31.98 -5.73 -3.59
N ILE A 111 -31.14 -4.69 -3.54
CA ILE A 111 -30.31 -4.24 -4.67
C ILE A 111 -28.86 -4.70 -4.51
N TYR A 112 -28.31 -4.60 -3.28
CA TYR A 112 -26.87 -4.80 -3.01
C TYR A 112 -26.56 -6.11 -2.30
N GLY A 113 -27.58 -6.82 -1.77
CA GLY A 113 -27.41 -8.00 -0.92
C GLY A 113 -27.28 -7.63 0.57
N ALA A 114 -27.20 -8.66 1.40
CA ALA A 114 -27.08 -8.53 2.86
C ALA A 114 -25.63 -8.46 3.35
N ASP A 115 -24.67 -8.74 2.47
CA ASP A 115 -23.24 -8.75 2.83
C ASP A 115 -22.75 -7.34 3.17
N THR A 116 -21.97 -7.22 4.24
CA THR A 116 -21.25 -6.00 4.61
C THR A 116 -19.93 -5.89 3.85
N LEU A 117 -19.26 -4.72 3.95
CA LEU A 117 -17.90 -4.61 3.42
C LEU A 117 -16.91 -5.52 4.17
N ASP A 118 -17.12 -5.76 5.45
CA ASP A 118 -16.27 -6.64 6.26
C ASP A 118 -16.42 -8.10 5.80
N ASP A 119 -17.65 -8.56 5.52
CA ASP A 119 -17.90 -9.91 4.97
C ASP A 119 -17.18 -10.10 3.62
N ILE A 120 -17.24 -9.07 2.75
CA ILE A 120 -16.55 -9.07 1.46
C ILE A 120 -15.03 -9.10 1.66
N ALA A 121 -14.49 -8.33 2.63
CA ALA A 121 -13.07 -8.30 2.92
C ALA A 121 -12.57 -9.67 3.39
N GLU A 122 -13.27 -10.31 4.34
CA GLU A 122 -12.92 -11.66 4.84
C GLU A 122 -12.89 -12.70 3.71
N ALA A 123 -13.89 -12.67 2.82
CA ALA A 123 -13.96 -13.57 1.67
C ALA A 123 -12.80 -13.33 0.69
N LEU A 124 -12.48 -12.06 0.38
CA LEU A 124 -11.37 -11.69 -0.49
C LEU A 124 -10.03 -12.12 0.10
N GLU A 125 -9.78 -11.88 1.40
CA GLU A 125 -8.55 -12.27 2.08
C GLU A 125 -8.37 -13.80 2.09
N ALA A 126 -9.46 -14.55 2.35
CA ALA A 126 -9.42 -16.01 2.32
C ALA A 126 -8.98 -16.50 0.93
N ARG A 127 -9.59 -15.97 -0.12
CA ARG A 127 -9.27 -16.35 -1.50
C ARG A 127 -7.90 -15.86 -1.96
N ALA A 128 -7.49 -14.66 -1.58
CA ALA A 128 -6.18 -14.11 -1.92
C ALA A 128 -5.03 -14.96 -1.36
N ARG A 129 -5.17 -15.48 -0.12
CA ARG A 129 -4.19 -16.40 0.46
C ARG A 129 -3.99 -17.66 -0.40
N GLU A 130 -5.06 -18.22 -0.96
CA GLU A 130 -4.96 -19.38 -1.87
C GLU A 130 -4.23 -19.01 -3.18
N LEU A 131 -4.34 -17.76 -3.62
CA LEU A 131 -3.69 -17.23 -4.82
C LEU A 131 -2.28 -16.69 -4.54
N SER A 132 -1.78 -16.78 -3.29
CA SER A 132 -0.51 -16.18 -2.85
C SER A 132 -0.46 -14.67 -3.04
N LEU A 133 -1.59 -14.00 -2.77
CA LEU A 133 -1.78 -12.54 -2.83
C LEU A 133 -2.19 -12.00 -1.46
N GLU A 134 -2.01 -10.70 -1.26
CA GLU A 134 -2.52 -9.95 -0.11
C GLU A 134 -3.63 -8.99 -0.56
N ILE A 135 -4.55 -8.66 0.36
CA ILE A 135 -5.60 -7.67 0.14
C ILE A 135 -5.31 -6.44 1.00
N ASP A 136 -5.34 -5.27 0.39
CA ASP A 136 -5.43 -3.98 1.07
C ASP A 136 -6.78 -3.36 0.69
N MET A 137 -7.76 -3.41 1.60
CA MET A 137 -9.11 -2.92 1.35
C MET A 137 -9.35 -1.60 2.05
N ARG A 138 -9.73 -0.58 1.28
CA ARG A 138 -9.98 0.78 1.78
C ARG A 138 -11.33 1.28 1.34
N GLN A 139 -11.97 2.14 2.16
CA GLN A 139 -13.23 2.80 1.83
C GLN A 139 -13.14 4.29 2.16
N SER A 140 -13.70 5.13 1.28
CA SER A 140 -13.91 6.54 1.58
C SER A 140 -15.10 7.13 0.84
N ASN A 141 -15.79 8.07 1.51
CA ASN A 141 -16.81 8.91 0.88
C ASN A 141 -16.21 10.12 0.14
N HIS A 142 -14.89 10.30 0.20
CA HIS A 142 -14.18 11.42 -0.42
C HIS A 142 -13.44 10.97 -1.67
N GLU A 143 -13.77 11.57 -2.80
CA GLU A 143 -13.12 11.30 -4.10
C GLU A 143 -11.59 11.47 -4.03
N GLY A 144 -11.11 12.54 -3.38
CA GLY A 144 -9.68 12.82 -3.25
C GLY A 144 -8.90 11.72 -2.55
N HIS A 145 -9.50 10.96 -1.62
CA HIS A 145 -8.85 9.81 -1.00
C HIS A 145 -8.62 8.70 -2.02
N LEU A 146 -9.61 8.39 -2.85
CA LEU A 146 -9.48 7.37 -3.90
C LEU A 146 -8.36 7.73 -4.87
N LEU A 147 -8.29 9.01 -5.30
CA LEU A 147 -7.23 9.52 -6.17
C LEU A 147 -5.85 9.35 -5.54
N THR A 148 -5.71 9.76 -4.27
CA THR A 148 -4.44 9.66 -3.54
C THR A 148 -3.97 8.20 -3.44
N TRP A 149 -4.85 7.28 -3.04
CA TRP A 149 -4.53 5.87 -2.91
C TRP A 149 -4.16 5.20 -4.25
N MET A 150 -4.81 5.62 -5.34
CA MET A 150 -4.45 5.15 -6.69
C MET A 150 -3.05 5.63 -7.09
N HIS A 151 -2.68 6.88 -6.78
CA HIS A 151 -1.34 7.40 -7.04
C HIS A 151 -0.28 6.71 -6.16
N GLU A 152 -0.58 6.44 -4.88
CA GLU A 152 0.31 5.70 -3.97
C GLU A 152 0.58 4.26 -4.43
N ALA A 153 -0.39 3.63 -5.10
CA ALA A 153 -0.21 2.30 -5.68
C ALA A 153 0.89 2.28 -6.75
N GLN A 154 1.15 3.41 -7.41
CA GLN A 154 2.19 3.54 -8.41
C GLN A 154 3.58 3.49 -7.73
N GLY A 155 4.35 2.46 -8.04
CA GLY A 155 5.69 2.26 -7.45
C GLY A 155 5.71 1.46 -6.15
N SER A 156 4.54 0.98 -5.70
CA SER A 156 4.41 0.01 -4.60
C SER A 156 4.35 -1.43 -5.14
N ASN A 157 4.08 -2.40 -4.24
CA ASN A 157 3.92 -3.81 -4.60
C ASN A 157 2.48 -4.16 -5.00
N VAL A 158 1.69 -3.18 -5.44
CA VAL A 158 0.31 -3.38 -5.89
C VAL A 158 0.30 -3.95 -7.30
N LYS A 159 -0.24 -5.18 -7.45
CA LYS A 159 -0.40 -5.88 -8.72
C LYS A 159 -1.55 -5.32 -9.54
N ALA A 160 -2.68 -5.05 -8.89
CA ALA A 160 -3.89 -4.51 -9.52
C ALA A 160 -4.75 -3.76 -8.49
N ILE A 161 -5.64 -2.90 -8.99
CA ILE A 161 -6.64 -2.18 -8.20
C ILE A 161 -8.03 -2.69 -8.58
N LEU A 162 -8.83 -3.12 -7.60
CA LEU A 162 -10.25 -3.34 -7.75
C LEU A 162 -10.98 -2.07 -7.29
N LEU A 163 -11.63 -1.37 -8.20
CA LEU A 163 -12.27 -0.08 -7.90
C LEU A 163 -13.78 -0.17 -8.00
N ASN A 164 -14.44 -0.13 -6.85
CA ASN A 164 -15.88 0.15 -6.77
C ASN A 164 -16.06 1.62 -6.39
N ALA A 165 -16.11 2.50 -7.38
CA ALA A 165 -16.20 3.94 -7.13
C ALA A 165 -17.61 4.39 -6.67
N GLY A 166 -18.59 3.48 -6.57
CA GLY A 166 -19.96 3.82 -6.26
C GLY A 166 -20.54 4.81 -7.27
N ALA A 167 -21.23 5.85 -6.80
CA ALA A 167 -21.81 6.86 -7.68
C ALA A 167 -20.77 7.69 -8.45
N LEU A 168 -19.55 7.79 -7.95
CA LEU A 168 -18.45 8.54 -8.61
C LEU A 168 -18.10 7.94 -9.97
N THR A 169 -18.43 6.68 -10.23
CA THR A 169 -18.18 6.05 -11.53
C THR A 169 -18.93 6.79 -12.67
N HIS A 170 -20.06 7.41 -12.36
CA HIS A 170 -20.93 8.10 -13.34
C HIS A 170 -20.55 9.58 -13.54
N THR A 171 -19.74 10.17 -12.65
CA THR A 171 -19.54 11.63 -12.59
C THR A 171 -18.08 12.06 -12.58
N SER A 172 -17.15 11.16 -12.21
CA SER A 172 -15.76 11.57 -11.97
C SER A 172 -14.89 11.45 -13.22
N VAL A 173 -14.61 12.58 -13.84
CA VAL A 173 -13.52 12.71 -14.83
C VAL A 173 -12.16 12.61 -14.14
N ALA A 174 -12.04 13.05 -12.87
CA ALA A 174 -10.79 12.95 -12.12
C ALA A 174 -10.35 11.49 -11.90
N LEU A 175 -11.27 10.57 -11.56
CA LEU A 175 -10.96 9.15 -11.48
C LEU A 175 -10.58 8.56 -12.86
N TYR A 176 -11.25 8.98 -13.92
CA TYR A 176 -10.87 8.58 -15.28
C TYR A 176 -9.41 8.97 -15.57
N ASP A 177 -9.04 10.23 -15.32
CA ASP A 177 -7.70 10.74 -15.57
C ASP A 177 -6.65 10.04 -14.69
N ALA A 178 -6.97 9.79 -13.42
CA ALA A 178 -6.09 9.07 -12.51
C ALA A 178 -5.81 7.63 -13.01
N ILE A 179 -6.84 6.90 -13.45
CA ILE A 179 -6.67 5.55 -14.02
C ILE A 179 -5.76 5.59 -15.26
N LYS A 180 -5.95 6.59 -16.12
CA LYS A 180 -5.09 6.77 -17.32
C LYS A 180 -3.67 7.18 -16.99
N GLY A 181 -3.45 7.83 -15.84
CA GLY A 181 -2.15 8.31 -15.38
C GLY A 181 -1.26 7.26 -14.70
N ILE A 182 -1.84 6.16 -14.20
CA ILE A 182 -1.10 5.10 -13.51
C ILE A 182 -0.84 3.90 -14.42
N LYS A 183 0.19 3.09 -14.08
CA LYS A 183 0.53 1.86 -14.81
C LYS A 183 -0.13 0.62 -14.19
N VAL A 184 -0.54 0.71 -12.90
CA VAL A 184 -1.20 -0.38 -12.20
C VAL A 184 -2.57 -0.60 -12.86
N PRO A 185 -2.89 -1.83 -13.30
CA PRO A 185 -4.17 -2.11 -13.94
C PRO A 185 -5.33 -1.94 -12.96
N VAL A 186 -6.40 -1.31 -13.42
CA VAL A 186 -7.63 -1.09 -12.64
C VAL A 186 -8.75 -1.94 -13.22
N ILE A 187 -9.45 -2.68 -12.38
CA ILE A 187 -10.69 -3.40 -12.70
C ILE A 187 -11.84 -2.68 -11.99
N GLU A 188 -12.83 -2.23 -12.76
CA GLU A 188 -14.04 -1.65 -12.20
C GLU A 188 -14.93 -2.75 -11.63
N VAL A 189 -15.49 -2.53 -10.43
CA VAL A 189 -16.34 -3.49 -9.74
C VAL A 189 -17.67 -2.83 -9.35
N HIS A 190 -18.78 -3.52 -9.59
CA HIS A 190 -20.11 -3.14 -9.11
C HIS A 190 -20.86 -4.36 -8.57
N LEU A 191 -21.52 -4.20 -7.42
CA LEU A 191 -22.40 -5.23 -6.86
C LEU A 191 -23.67 -5.41 -7.71
N SER A 192 -24.31 -4.29 -8.07
CA SER A 192 -25.48 -4.29 -8.94
C SER A 192 -25.10 -4.23 -10.42
N ASN A 193 -26.04 -4.51 -11.31
CA ASN A 193 -25.88 -4.25 -12.74
C ASN A 193 -26.29 -2.81 -13.06
N PRO A 194 -25.38 -1.87 -13.36
CA PRO A 194 -25.72 -0.49 -13.67
C PRO A 194 -26.64 -0.33 -14.87
N LEU A 195 -26.54 -1.22 -15.86
CA LEU A 195 -27.36 -1.17 -17.08
C LEU A 195 -28.82 -1.58 -16.84
N ALA A 196 -29.11 -2.27 -15.75
CA ALA A 196 -30.47 -2.62 -15.33
C ALA A 196 -31.12 -1.57 -14.42
N ARG A 197 -30.45 -0.43 -14.20
CA ARG A 197 -30.88 0.64 -13.31
C ARG A 197 -31.25 1.90 -14.10
N GLU A 198 -31.27 3.05 -13.41
CA GLU A 198 -31.64 4.34 -13.98
C GLU A 198 -30.68 4.74 -15.11
N GLU A 199 -31.19 5.36 -16.16
CA GLU A 199 -30.46 5.71 -17.38
C GLU A 199 -29.14 6.48 -17.09
N PHE A 200 -29.13 7.39 -16.09
CA PHE A 200 -27.95 8.14 -15.73
C PHE A 200 -26.79 7.25 -15.21
N ARG A 201 -27.06 5.98 -14.85
CA ARG A 201 -26.05 5.00 -14.43
C ARG A 201 -25.45 4.20 -15.58
N HIS A 202 -25.99 4.31 -16.77
CA HIS A 202 -25.49 3.57 -17.94
C HIS A 202 -24.13 4.09 -18.42
N GLN A 203 -23.73 5.29 -17.99
CA GLN A 203 -22.42 5.83 -18.32
C GLN A 203 -21.43 5.57 -17.15
N SER A 204 -20.28 4.98 -17.47
CA SER A 204 -19.14 4.87 -16.55
C SER A 204 -17.94 5.61 -17.11
N PHE A 205 -17.40 6.59 -16.37
CA PHE A 205 -16.09 7.18 -16.63
C PHE A 205 -14.97 6.22 -16.21
N VAL A 206 -15.13 5.56 -15.07
CA VAL A 206 -14.18 4.57 -14.56
C VAL A 206 -14.01 3.41 -15.55
N GLY A 207 -15.10 2.80 -15.99
CA GLY A 207 -15.08 1.66 -16.92
C GLY A 207 -14.45 1.97 -18.28
N ARG A 208 -14.55 3.22 -18.75
CA ARG A 208 -13.89 3.68 -19.98
C ARG A 208 -12.37 3.72 -19.89
N ALA A 209 -11.83 3.87 -18.69
CA ALA A 209 -10.39 3.93 -18.43
C ALA A 209 -9.84 2.62 -17.87
N ALA A 210 -10.67 1.83 -17.18
CA ALA A 210 -10.30 0.57 -16.54
C ALA A 210 -9.88 -0.51 -17.56
N ARG A 211 -9.17 -1.51 -17.09
CA ARG A 211 -8.79 -2.72 -17.86
C ARG A 211 -10.01 -3.56 -18.23
N GLY A 212 -11.01 -3.58 -17.36
CA GLY A 212 -12.26 -4.31 -17.54
C GLY A 212 -13.24 -3.97 -16.42
N THR A 213 -14.48 -4.47 -16.54
CA THR A 213 -15.56 -4.24 -15.59
C THR A 213 -16.23 -5.57 -15.21
N VAL A 214 -16.48 -5.76 -13.90
CA VAL A 214 -17.27 -6.87 -13.35
C VAL A 214 -18.45 -6.26 -12.60
N SER A 215 -19.68 -6.66 -12.96
CA SER A 215 -20.89 -6.05 -12.38
C SER A 215 -22.07 -7.01 -12.33
N GLY A 216 -22.98 -6.85 -11.36
CA GLY A 216 -24.28 -7.50 -11.33
C GLY A 216 -24.35 -8.83 -10.58
N PHE A 217 -23.29 -9.24 -9.90
CA PHE A 217 -23.23 -10.53 -9.19
C PHE A 217 -23.18 -10.37 -7.66
N GLY A 218 -23.62 -9.24 -7.11
CA GLY A 218 -23.51 -8.96 -5.68
C GLY A 218 -22.05 -8.99 -5.21
N ALA A 219 -21.81 -9.50 -4.00
CA ALA A 219 -20.46 -9.67 -3.44
C ALA A 219 -19.54 -10.53 -4.33
N LEU A 220 -20.10 -11.49 -5.08
CA LEU A 220 -19.33 -12.33 -6.00
C LEU A 220 -18.60 -11.50 -7.08
N SER A 221 -19.05 -10.29 -7.40
CA SER A 221 -18.37 -9.40 -8.34
C SER A 221 -16.92 -9.11 -7.92
N TYR A 222 -16.67 -8.94 -6.62
CA TYR A 222 -15.32 -8.73 -6.11
C TYR A 222 -14.45 -9.98 -6.25
N MET A 223 -15.01 -11.16 -5.99
CA MET A 223 -14.30 -12.43 -6.14
C MET A 223 -13.89 -12.69 -7.60
N LEU A 224 -14.81 -12.43 -8.55
CA LEU A 224 -14.53 -12.54 -9.98
C LEU A 224 -13.46 -11.54 -10.43
N ALA A 225 -13.50 -10.32 -9.90
CA ALA A 225 -12.48 -9.30 -10.18
C ALA A 225 -11.12 -9.69 -9.59
N LEU A 226 -11.06 -10.30 -8.40
CA LEU A 226 -9.84 -10.85 -7.81
C LEU A 226 -9.24 -11.96 -8.69
N GLU A 227 -10.05 -12.89 -9.18
CA GLU A 227 -9.61 -13.94 -10.10
C GLU A 227 -9.03 -13.37 -11.40
N ALA A 228 -9.63 -12.30 -11.92
CA ALA A 228 -9.10 -11.61 -13.09
C ALA A 228 -7.77 -10.91 -12.78
N ALA A 229 -7.70 -10.20 -11.64
CA ALA A 229 -6.50 -9.47 -11.19
C ALA A 229 -5.30 -10.41 -10.96
N ALA A 230 -5.55 -11.60 -10.39
CA ALA A 230 -4.51 -12.60 -10.13
C ALA A 230 -3.78 -13.06 -11.41
N ARG A 231 -4.42 -12.92 -12.57
CA ARG A 231 -3.92 -13.36 -13.88
C ARG A 231 -3.33 -12.24 -14.75
N LEU A 232 -3.36 -11.00 -14.25
CA LEU A 232 -2.71 -9.86 -14.90
C LEU A 232 -1.21 -9.84 -14.56
#